data_05d7913fdc3fe1dd02ad695e7a351e2e
#
_entry.id   05d7913fdc3fe1dd02ad695e7a351e2e
#
_cell.length_a   1.000
_cell.length_b   1.000
_cell.length_c   1.000
_cell.angle_alpha   90.00
_cell.angle_beta   90.00
_cell.angle_gamma   90.00
#
_symmetry.space_group_name_H-M   'P 1'
#
loop_
_entity.id
_entity.type
_entity.pdbx_description
1 polymer ?
#
loop_
_entity_poly.entity_id
_entity_poly.type
_entity_poly.pdbx_seq_one_letter_code
_entity_poly.pdbx_strand_id
1 'polypeptide(L)'
;FRRVLFRSYRDVTAPNADTLYTTAWFDVSKEPWIVSIPDMKGRYFLLPMLDGWTDVFQVPGKRTSGTKAQTFAITGPGWSGELPKGVTEYKSPTSLVWLLGRIYSTGTPADYKEVHALQDKITAVPLSSFGKPYTPEPGKVDPAIDMKTAVRAQVEHDRQQRIVDR
;
A
#
# COMPACT_ATOMS: atom_id res chain seq x y z
N PHE A 1 3.30 -8.00 -3.97
CA PHE A 1 3.47 -6.71 -4.70
C PHE A 1 3.41 -6.96 -6.21
N ARG A 2 2.63 -6.16 -6.95
CA ARG A 2 2.46 -6.31 -8.40
C ARG A 2 3.39 -5.34 -9.15
N ARG A 3 4.16 -5.87 -10.10
CA ARG A 3 5.04 -5.08 -11.00
C ARG A 3 4.29 -4.81 -12.31
N VAL A 4 4.24 -3.58 -12.77
CA VAL A 4 3.57 -3.20 -14.02
C VAL A 4 4.55 -2.52 -14.97
N LEU A 5 4.64 -3.02 -16.20
CA LEU A 5 5.45 -2.48 -17.30
C LEU A 5 4.58 -1.61 -18.21
N PHE A 6 4.94 -0.34 -18.40
CA PHE A 6 4.09 0.68 -19.02
C PHE A 6 4.37 1.02 -20.50
N ARG A 7 5.39 0.48 -21.13
CA ARG A 7 5.76 0.91 -22.50
C ARG A 7 4.72 0.67 -23.59
N SER A 8 3.73 -0.20 -23.35
CA SER A 8 2.63 -0.50 -24.29
C SER A 8 1.25 0.00 -23.84
N TYR A 9 1.17 0.67 -22.69
CA TYR A 9 -0.10 1.14 -22.15
C TYR A 9 -0.48 2.48 -22.78
N ARG A 10 -1.62 2.54 -23.48
CA ARG A 10 -2.08 3.71 -24.23
C ARG A 10 -3.37 4.32 -23.70
N ASP A 11 -3.91 3.81 -22.60
CA ASP A 11 -5.21 4.24 -22.05
C ASP A 11 -5.12 5.53 -21.23
N VAL A 12 -3.92 6.05 -21.00
CA VAL A 12 -3.68 7.35 -20.36
C VAL A 12 -2.75 8.22 -21.21
N THR A 13 -3.01 9.53 -21.23
CA THR A 13 -2.28 10.51 -22.05
C THR A 13 -0.83 10.74 -21.58
N ALA A 14 -0.53 10.52 -20.30
CA ALA A 14 0.79 10.67 -19.71
C ALA A 14 1.08 9.50 -18.73
N PRO A 15 1.48 8.32 -19.23
CA PRO A 15 1.80 7.19 -18.36
C PRO A 15 3.04 7.49 -17.52
N ASN A 16 3.07 6.94 -16.29
CA ASN A 16 4.23 6.99 -15.42
C ASN A 16 5.43 6.30 -16.09
N ALA A 17 6.51 7.02 -16.30
CA ALA A 17 7.72 6.52 -16.99
C ALA A 17 8.95 6.45 -16.08
N ASP A 18 8.93 7.07 -14.91
CA ASP A 18 10.09 7.31 -14.05
C ASP A 18 9.98 6.68 -12.64
N THR A 19 8.93 5.95 -12.37
CA THR A 19 8.80 5.22 -11.09
C THR A 19 8.25 3.81 -11.30
N LEU A 20 8.67 2.87 -10.43
CA LEU A 20 8.05 1.56 -10.31
C LEU A 20 7.05 1.55 -9.16
N TYR A 21 5.89 0.96 -9.41
CA TYR A 21 4.83 0.85 -8.40
C TYR A 21 5.07 -0.29 -7.42
N THR A 22 4.76 -0.02 -6.16
CA THR A 22 4.66 -1.01 -5.07
C THR A 22 3.28 -0.85 -4.46
N THR A 23 2.39 -1.80 -4.67
CA THR A 23 1.01 -1.69 -4.20
C THR A 23 0.61 -2.85 -3.31
N ALA A 24 -0.17 -2.55 -2.27
CA ALA A 24 -0.75 -3.53 -1.37
C ALA A 24 -2.08 -3.01 -0.78
N TRP A 25 -2.96 -3.94 -0.43
CA TRP A 25 -4.20 -3.65 0.29
C TRP A 25 -4.12 -4.29 1.66
N PHE A 26 -4.52 -3.57 2.69
CA PHE A 26 -4.51 -4.03 4.07
C PHE A 26 -5.92 -3.92 4.66
N ASP A 27 -6.38 -5.01 5.26
CA ASP A 27 -7.51 -4.99 6.19
C ASP A 27 -6.95 -4.83 7.60
N VAL A 28 -7.18 -3.67 8.21
CA VAL A 28 -6.74 -3.31 9.56
C VAL A 28 -7.89 -3.38 10.58
N SER A 29 -9.00 -4.06 10.22
CA SER A 29 -10.17 -4.19 11.11
C SER A 29 -9.89 -5.07 12.33
N LYS A 30 -9.02 -6.08 12.18
CA LYS A 30 -8.72 -7.06 13.25
C LYS A 30 -7.47 -6.71 14.02
N GLU A 31 -6.39 -6.37 13.33
CA GLU A 31 -5.11 -6.02 13.91
C GLU A 31 -4.31 -5.11 12.98
N PRO A 32 -3.33 -4.35 13.51
CA PRO A 32 -2.42 -3.55 12.69
C PRO A 32 -1.56 -4.39 11.76
N TRP A 33 -1.15 -3.78 10.67
CA TRP A 33 -0.11 -4.30 9.79
C TRP A 33 1.19 -3.55 9.98
N ILE A 34 2.28 -4.28 10.17
CA ILE A 34 3.63 -3.73 10.28
C ILE A 34 4.30 -3.77 8.93
N VAL A 35 4.68 -2.61 8.41
CA VAL A 35 5.39 -2.46 7.14
C VAL A 35 6.83 -2.06 7.43
N SER A 36 7.78 -2.81 6.90
CA SER A 36 9.21 -2.51 6.99
C SER A 36 9.76 -2.15 5.61
N ILE A 37 10.49 -1.04 5.56
CA ILE A 37 11.10 -0.49 4.35
C ILE A 37 12.62 -0.54 4.52
N PRO A 38 13.38 -1.04 3.53
CA PRO A 38 14.84 -1.04 3.59
C PRO A 38 15.41 0.38 3.47
N ASP A 39 16.72 0.56 3.75
CA ASP A 39 17.41 1.80 3.40
C ASP A 39 17.37 1.99 1.88
N MET A 40 16.71 3.06 1.44
CA MET A 40 16.55 3.43 0.03
C MET A 40 17.79 4.13 -0.54
N LYS A 41 18.86 4.27 0.26
CA LYS A 41 20.16 4.82 -0.15
C LYS A 41 20.06 6.19 -0.85
N GLY A 42 19.19 7.05 -0.34
CA GLY A 42 18.93 8.39 -0.91
C GLY A 42 18.03 8.40 -2.16
N ARG A 43 17.61 7.24 -2.67
CA ARG A 43 16.68 7.15 -3.80
C ARG A 43 15.33 7.80 -3.45
N TYR A 44 14.74 8.51 -4.39
CA TYR A 44 13.40 9.06 -4.20
C TYR A 44 12.36 7.95 -4.17
N PHE A 45 11.51 7.99 -3.16
CA PHE A 45 10.33 7.14 -3.05
C PHE A 45 9.26 7.85 -2.27
N LEU A 46 8.02 7.39 -2.42
CA LEU A 46 6.87 7.72 -1.60
C LEU A 46 5.95 6.52 -1.52
N LEU A 47 5.30 6.35 -0.37
CA LEU A 47 4.34 5.29 -0.12
C LEU A 47 3.01 5.91 0.37
N PRO A 48 2.25 6.60 -0.50
CA PRO A 48 0.94 7.09 -0.12
C PRO A 48 0.08 5.96 0.40
N MET A 49 -0.56 6.21 1.53
CA MET A 49 -1.59 5.35 2.09
C MET A 49 -2.93 6.06 1.97
N LEU A 50 -3.86 5.40 1.30
CA LEU A 50 -5.20 5.87 1.04
C LEU A 50 -6.17 5.04 1.88
N ASP A 51 -7.16 5.70 2.41
CA ASP A 51 -8.24 5.05 3.15
C ASP A 51 -9.28 4.42 2.20
N GLY A 52 -10.36 3.87 2.76
CA GLY A 52 -11.42 3.23 2.00
C GLY A 52 -12.17 4.16 1.04
N TRP A 53 -12.04 5.47 1.21
CA TRP A 53 -12.63 6.50 0.35
C TRP A 53 -11.65 7.08 -0.67
N THR A 54 -10.42 6.54 -0.70
CA THR A 54 -9.29 7.01 -1.51
C THR A 54 -8.68 8.34 -1.08
N ASP A 55 -9.00 8.80 0.14
CA ASP A 55 -8.35 9.97 0.73
C ASP A 55 -6.96 9.59 1.26
N VAL A 56 -5.96 10.40 0.90
CA VAL A 56 -4.58 10.18 1.34
C VAL A 56 -4.42 10.67 2.78
N PHE A 57 -4.22 9.75 3.73
CA PHE A 57 -4.06 10.11 5.14
C PHE A 57 -2.59 10.14 5.60
N GLN A 58 -1.67 9.45 4.89
CA GLN A 58 -0.26 9.46 5.22
C GLN A 58 0.62 9.14 4.00
N VAL A 59 1.85 9.71 3.96
CA VAL A 59 2.79 9.53 2.85
C VAL A 59 4.22 9.40 3.39
N PRO A 60 4.64 8.23 3.94
CA PRO A 60 6.06 8.03 4.21
C PRO A 60 6.87 8.05 2.91
N GLY A 61 8.04 8.67 2.95
CA GLY A 61 8.87 8.80 1.78
C GLY A 61 10.05 9.76 1.98
N LYS A 62 10.86 9.97 0.95
CA LYS A 62 12.08 10.78 1.05
C LYS A 62 11.85 12.17 1.65
N ARG A 63 10.73 12.81 1.34
CA ARG A 63 10.43 14.18 1.78
C ARG A 63 9.83 14.27 3.18
N THR A 64 9.25 13.19 3.68
CA THR A 64 8.50 13.16 4.94
C THR A 64 9.25 12.41 6.02
N SER A 65 9.62 11.15 5.78
CA SER A 65 10.26 10.26 6.76
C SER A 65 11.72 9.96 6.45
N GLY A 66 12.27 10.46 5.32
CA GLY A 66 13.65 10.22 4.91
C GLY A 66 13.82 8.92 4.13
N THR A 67 15.11 8.52 3.91
CA THR A 67 15.45 7.37 3.05
C THR A 67 16.08 6.21 3.81
N LYS A 68 16.30 6.35 5.12
CA LYS A 68 16.85 5.27 5.95
C LYS A 68 15.83 4.14 6.13
N ALA A 69 16.31 2.96 6.53
CA ALA A 69 15.44 1.87 6.91
C ALA A 69 14.47 2.32 8.00
N GLN A 70 13.21 1.97 7.87
CA GLN A 70 12.16 2.38 8.79
C GLN A 70 11.05 1.33 8.87
N THR A 71 10.39 1.28 10.02
CA THR A 71 9.26 0.38 10.26
C THR A 71 8.10 1.18 10.82
N PHE A 72 6.92 0.99 10.26
CA PHE A 72 5.70 1.64 10.73
C PHE A 72 4.54 0.64 10.81
N ALA A 73 3.58 0.94 11.67
CA ALA A 73 2.34 0.23 11.79
C ALA A 73 1.21 1.00 11.14
N ILE A 74 0.37 0.32 10.38
CA ILE A 74 -0.91 0.84 9.91
C ILE A 74 -1.96 0.31 10.87
N THR A 75 -2.57 1.20 11.67
CA THR A 75 -3.59 0.85 12.65
C THR A 75 -4.97 1.24 12.17
N GLY A 76 -6.00 0.48 12.56
CA GLY A 76 -7.39 0.80 12.22
C GLY A 76 -8.00 1.87 13.15
N PRO A 77 -9.17 2.43 12.82
CA PRO A 77 -9.78 3.53 13.56
C PRO A 77 -10.08 3.21 15.03
N GLY A 78 -10.46 1.97 15.34
CA GLY A 78 -10.78 1.51 16.70
C GLY A 78 -9.62 0.89 17.47
N TRP A 79 -8.42 0.79 16.89
CA TRP A 79 -7.31 0.13 17.55
C TRP A 79 -6.70 1.00 18.66
N SER A 80 -6.37 0.37 19.80
CA SER A 80 -5.87 1.04 21.00
C SER A 80 -4.82 0.20 21.76
N GLY A 81 -4.11 -0.69 21.09
CA GLY A 81 -3.06 -1.51 21.70
C GLY A 81 -1.69 -0.81 21.78
N GLU A 82 -0.68 -1.56 22.20
CA GLU A 82 0.72 -1.11 22.21
C GLU A 82 1.49 -1.62 20.99
N LEU A 83 2.31 -0.77 20.42
CA LEU A 83 3.20 -1.12 19.32
C LEU A 83 4.58 -1.49 19.81
N PRO A 84 5.33 -2.35 19.11
CA PRO A 84 6.71 -2.64 19.42
C PRO A 84 7.58 -1.38 19.40
N LYS A 85 8.61 -1.35 20.24
CA LYS A 85 9.55 -0.23 20.31
C LYS A 85 10.19 0.07 18.94
N GLY A 86 10.18 1.34 18.56
CA GLY A 86 10.79 1.80 17.30
C GLY A 86 9.85 1.70 16.08
N VAL A 87 8.61 1.27 16.26
CA VAL A 87 7.58 1.26 15.21
C VAL A 87 6.78 2.55 15.28
N THR A 88 6.73 3.28 14.17
CA THR A 88 5.92 4.51 14.06
C THR A 88 4.47 4.16 13.75
N GLU A 89 3.51 4.73 14.47
CA GLU A 89 2.09 4.52 14.18
C GLU A 89 1.60 5.46 13.08
N TYR A 90 0.83 4.91 12.13
CA TYR A 90 0.01 5.63 11.17
C TYR A 90 -1.43 5.13 11.25
N LYS A 91 -2.30 5.93 11.90
CA LYS A 91 -3.69 5.56 12.14
C LYS A 91 -4.54 5.85 10.90
N SER A 92 -5.18 4.81 10.37
CA SER A 92 -6.11 4.93 9.26
C SER A 92 -7.50 5.35 9.74
N PRO A 93 -8.19 6.24 9.01
CA PRO A 93 -9.59 6.57 9.29
C PRO A 93 -10.55 5.42 9.02
N THR A 94 -10.17 4.45 8.18
CA THR A 94 -10.99 3.30 7.79
C THR A 94 -10.27 1.98 8.00
N SER A 95 -11.04 0.87 8.01
CA SER A 95 -10.48 -0.48 8.17
C SER A 95 -9.79 -1.02 6.93
N LEU A 96 -10.04 -0.43 5.75
CA LEU A 96 -9.38 -0.78 4.50
C LEU A 96 -8.36 0.29 4.15
N VAL A 97 -7.14 -0.13 3.82
CA VAL A 97 -6.05 0.76 3.42
C VAL A 97 -5.43 0.30 2.11
N TRP A 98 -5.29 1.23 1.19
CA TRP A 98 -4.54 1.03 -0.05
C TRP A 98 -3.20 1.74 0.01
N LEU A 99 -2.10 0.98 0.00
CA LEU A 99 -0.75 1.51 -0.16
C LEU A 99 -0.42 1.55 -1.66
N LEU A 100 -0.14 2.75 -2.17
CA LEU A 100 0.20 3.00 -3.58
C LEU A 100 1.62 3.58 -3.68
N GLY A 101 2.62 2.74 -3.44
CA GLY A 101 4.02 3.14 -3.43
C GLY A 101 4.58 3.41 -4.82
N ARG A 102 5.53 4.34 -4.88
CA ARG A 102 6.32 4.66 -6.06
C ARG A 102 7.78 4.80 -5.69
N ILE A 103 8.66 4.14 -6.43
CA ILE A 103 10.11 4.21 -6.27
C ILE A 103 10.71 4.69 -7.58
N TYR A 104 11.49 5.77 -7.54
CA TYR A 104 12.13 6.36 -8.71
C TYR A 104 13.03 5.36 -9.42
N SER A 105 12.98 5.37 -10.76
CA SER A 105 13.84 4.60 -11.65
C SER A 105 14.29 5.45 -12.83
N THR A 106 15.56 5.31 -13.20
CA THR A 106 16.13 5.96 -14.39
C THR A 106 15.68 5.33 -15.71
N GLY A 107 14.94 4.20 -15.65
CA GLY A 107 14.44 3.49 -16.83
C GLY A 107 15.47 2.56 -17.50
N THR A 108 16.66 2.41 -16.95
CA THR A 108 17.67 1.46 -17.48
C THR A 108 17.43 0.05 -16.93
N PRO A 109 17.80 -1.03 -17.69
CA PRO A 109 17.67 -2.40 -17.19
C PRO A 109 18.44 -2.68 -15.89
N ALA A 110 19.60 -2.03 -15.71
CA ALA A 110 20.40 -2.15 -14.49
C ALA A 110 19.66 -1.53 -13.29
N ASP A 111 19.11 -0.32 -13.46
CA ASP A 111 18.40 0.38 -12.42
C ASP A 111 17.07 -0.31 -12.05
N TYR A 112 16.38 -0.91 -13.02
CA TYR A 112 15.21 -1.74 -12.73
C TYR A 112 15.54 -2.90 -11.80
N LYS A 113 16.69 -3.56 -11.98
CA LYS A 113 17.13 -4.64 -11.08
C LYS A 113 17.36 -4.12 -9.65
N GLU A 114 17.98 -2.94 -9.53
CA GLU A 114 18.18 -2.31 -8.21
C GLU A 114 16.85 -1.96 -7.52
N VAL A 115 15.91 -1.36 -8.25
CA VAL A 115 14.60 -1.02 -7.70
C VAL A 115 13.83 -2.29 -7.31
N HIS A 116 13.86 -3.34 -8.13
CA HIS A 116 13.26 -4.62 -7.79
C HIS A 116 13.87 -5.23 -6.52
N ALA A 117 15.20 -5.17 -6.36
CA ALA A 117 15.87 -5.64 -5.15
C ALA A 117 15.50 -4.83 -3.90
N LEU A 118 15.12 -3.55 -4.04
CA LEU A 118 14.56 -2.76 -2.95
C LEU A 118 13.10 -3.16 -2.67
N GLN A 119 12.29 -3.35 -3.71
CA GLN A 119 10.90 -3.79 -3.57
C GLN A 119 10.78 -5.16 -2.89
N ASP A 120 11.68 -6.09 -3.22
CA ASP A 120 11.72 -7.44 -2.64
C ASP A 120 12.06 -7.42 -1.13
N LYS A 121 12.66 -6.33 -0.63
CA LYS A 121 12.96 -6.14 0.80
C LYS A 121 11.87 -5.40 1.56
N ILE A 122 10.88 -4.85 0.88
CA ILE A 122 9.72 -4.27 1.55
C ILE A 122 8.84 -5.42 2.04
N THR A 123 8.61 -5.48 3.34
CA THR A 123 7.79 -6.53 3.96
C THR A 123 6.57 -5.93 4.65
N ALA A 124 5.52 -6.70 4.70
CA ALA A 124 4.32 -6.37 5.47
C ALA A 124 3.84 -7.63 6.18
N VAL A 125 3.64 -7.53 7.50
CA VAL A 125 3.17 -8.63 8.33
C VAL A 125 2.11 -8.11 9.32
N PRO A 126 1.11 -8.93 9.72
CA PRO A 126 0.22 -8.57 10.81
C PRO A 126 1.02 -8.43 12.12
N LEU A 127 0.56 -7.59 13.04
CA LEU A 127 1.24 -7.31 14.32
C LEU A 127 1.52 -8.59 15.11
N SER A 128 0.59 -9.54 15.14
CA SER A 128 0.72 -10.83 15.82
C SER A 128 1.88 -11.71 15.28
N SER A 129 2.32 -11.45 14.05
CA SER A 129 3.42 -12.14 13.38
C SER A 129 4.72 -11.34 13.31
N PHE A 130 4.74 -10.13 13.89
CA PHE A 130 5.94 -9.31 13.88
C PHE A 130 7.10 -9.99 14.61
N GLY A 131 8.27 -10.04 13.95
CA GLY A 131 9.45 -10.74 14.48
C GLY A 131 9.43 -12.27 14.34
N LYS A 132 8.42 -12.83 13.66
CA LYS A 132 8.27 -14.27 13.39
C LYS A 132 8.24 -14.55 11.89
N PRO A 133 8.54 -15.80 11.45
CA PRO A 133 8.27 -16.19 10.07
C PRO A 133 6.79 -16.00 9.73
N TYR A 134 6.52 -15.32 8.60
CA TYR A 134 5.17 -15.12 8.11
C TYR A 134 5.10 -15.46 6.62
N THR A 135 4.19 -16.33 6.28
CA THR A 135 3.86 -16.63 4.88
C THR A 135 2.46 -16.09 4.60
N PRO A 136 2.32 -15.08 3.73
CA PRO A 136 1.01 -14.58 3.35
C PRO A 136 0.17 -15.70 2.75
N GLU A 137 -1.07 -15.87 3.20
CA GLU A 137 -2.01 -16.70 2.47
C GLU A 137 -2.25 -16.06 1.08
N PRO A 138 -2.19 -16.86 0.00
CA PRO A 138 -2.57 -16.34 -1.29
C PRO A 138 -4.00 -15.83 -1.19
N GLY A 139 -4.19 -14.53 -1.45
CA GLY A 139 -5.52 -13.95 -1.45
C GLY A 139 -6.42 -14.78 -2.37
N LYS A 140 -7.52 -15.28 -1.85
CA LYS A 140 -8.57 -15.90 -2.66
C LYS A 140 -9.22 -14.79 -3.48
N VAL A 141 -8.62 -14.48 -4.62
CA VAL A 141 -9.31 -13.70 -5.64
C VAL A 141 -10.33 -14.65 -6.24
N ASP A 142 -11.61 -14.46 -5.92
CA ASP A 142 -12.66 -15.16 -6.62
C ASP A 142 -12.62 -14.74 -8.09
N PRO A 143 -12.25 -15.63 -9.03
CA PRO A 143 -12.19 -15.31 -10.44
C PRO A 143 -13.55 -14.97 -11.03
N ALA A 144 -14.65 -15.26 -10.32
CA ALA A 144 -16.00 -14.92 -10.70
C ALA A 144 -16.38 -13.48 -10.34
N ILE A 145 -15.62 -12.77 -9.50
CA ILE A 145 -15.85 -11.34 -9.23
C ILE A 145 -15.25 -10.53 -10.38
N ASP A 146 -16.07 -10.30 -11.41
CA ASP A 146 -15.77 -9.26 -12.39
C ASP A 146 -15.67 -7.91 -11.67
N MET A 147 -14.52 -7.24 -11.81
CA MET A 147 -14.26 -5.91 -11.21
C MET A 147 -15.36 -4.91 -11.55
N LYS A 148 -15.97 -4.99 -12.75
CA LYS A 148 -17.09 -4.15 -13.13
C LYS A 148 -18.34 -4.40 -12.29
N THR A 149 -18.60 -5.64 -11.93
CA THR A 149 -19.73 -6.03 -11.08
C THR A 149 -19.48 -5.63 -9.63
N ALA A 150 -18.27 -5.79 -9.11
CA ALA A 150 -17.90 -5.36 -7.75
C ALA A 150 -18.01 -3.83 -7.59
N VAL A 151 -17.51 -3.06 -8.54
CA VAL A 151 -17.61 -1.59 -8.54
C VAL A 151 -19.07 -1.13 -8.63
N ARG A 152 -19.91 -1.77 -9.47
CA ARG A 152 -21.34 -1.44 -9.56
C ARG A 152 -22.09 -1.74 -8.27
N ALA A 153 -21.81 -2.86 -7.63
CA ALA A 153 -22.42 -3.23 -6.35
C ALA A 153 -22.05 -2.22 -5.24
N GLN A 154 -20.80 -1.75 -5.19
CA GLN A 154 -20.36 -0.74 -4.23
C GLN A 154 -21.04 0.61 -4.49
N VAL A 155 -21.07 1.06 -5.74
CA VAL A 155 -21.74 2.33 -6.12
C VAL A 155 -23.23 2.30 -5.78
N GLU A 156 -23.92 1.17 -6.00
CA GLU A 156 -25.34 1.03 -5.68
C GLU A 156 -25.56 1.01 -4.17
N HIS A 157 -24.71 0.34 -3.40
CA HIS A 157 -24.75 0.35 -1.94
C HIS A 157 -24.59 1.78 -1.38
N ASP A 158 -23.60 2.54 -1.86
CA ASP A 158 -23.36 3.92 -1.43
C ASP A 158 -24.50 4.85 -1.80
N ARG A 159 -25.17 4.58 -2.94
CA ARG A 159 -26.34 5.33 -3.37
C ARG A 159 -27.55 5.09 -2.46
N GLN A 160 -27.75 3.85 -2.04
CA GLN A 160 -28.82 3.49 -1.10
C GLN A 160 -28.59 4.07 0.29
N GLN A 161 -27.36 4.07 0.80
CA GLN A 161 -27.02 4.70 2.07
C GLN A 161 -27.31 6.21 2.07
N ARG A 162 -26.95 6.94 1.02
CA ARG A 162 -27.25 8.38 0.88
C ARG A 162 -28.73 8.73 0.83
N ILE A 163 -29.60 7.76 0.52
CA ILE A 163 -31.06 7.94 0.51
C ILE A 163 -31.62 7.75 1.93
N VAL A 164 -30.99 6.92 2.76
CA VAL A 164 -31.42 6.65 4.14
C VAL A 164 -30.99 7.78 5.10
N ASP A 165 -29.90 8.50 4.77
CA ASP A 165 -29.32 9.59 5.59
C ASP A 165 -29.95 10.97 5.29
N ARG A 166 -31.04 11.04 4.50
CA ARG A 166 -31.83 12.25 4.21
C ARG A 166 -33.22 12.18 4.81
#